data_63da326c7d0c03a1db875c125c6fca68
#
_entry.id   63da326c7d0c03a1db875c125c6fca68
#
_cell.length_a   1.000
_cell.length_b   1.000
_cell.length_c   1.000
_cell.angle_alpha   90.00
_cell.angle_beta   90.00
_cell.angle_gamma   90.00
#
_symmetry.space_group_name_H-M   'P 1'
#
loop_
_entity.id
_entity.type
_entity.pdbx_description
1 polymer ?
#
loop_
_entity_poly.entity_id
_entity_poly.type
_entity_poly.pdbx_seq_one_letter_code
_entity_poly.pdbx_strand_id
1 'polypeptide(L)'
;KTLDDFAAMAGIADPPPVDRIRIVTLDEWASVRVDCLNEAGFPAYIDETGAVGMDFASPDQTSAYDLAVYVCMAQYPLDPRHSEELSADQLAIYYDWLLEHPVTCMRERGHPVADPPTLPTFIENYRATGEVNFFADALPPGQEAEIMSDVLQHCETEPPLEVLFDR
;
A
#
# COMPACT_ATOMS: atom_id res chain seq x y z
N LYS A 1 3.27 -9.73 0.14
CA LYS A 1 2.78 -11.07 0.61
C LYS A 1 2.05 -11.72 -0.54
N THR A 2 2.43 -12.96 -0.88
CA THR A 2 1.79 -13.72 -1.95
C THR A 2 0.45 -14.30 -1.49
N LEU A 3 -0.34 -14.80 -2.44
CA LEU A 3 -1.59 -15.52 -2.16
C LEU A 3 -1.33 -16.80 -1.34
N ASP A 4 -0.21 -17.49 -1.61
CA ASP A 4 0.22 -18.68 -0.87
C ASP A 4 0.61 -18.34 0.58
N ASP A 5 1.29 -17.21 0.81
CA ASP A 5 1.60 -16.73 2.17
C ASP A 5 0.33 -16.47 2.96
N PHE A 6 -0.69 -15.87 2.31
CA PHE A 6 -1.98 -15.64 2.96
C PHE A 6 -2.66 -16.96 3.30
N ALA A 7 -2.74 -17.92 2.36
CA ALA A 7 -3.35 -19.23 2.61
C ALA A 7 -2.69 -19.96 3.78
N ALA A 8 -1.34 -19.95 3.85
CA ALA A 8 -0.58 -20.55 4.94
C ALA A 8 -0.88 -19.88 6.28
N MET A 9 -0.92 -18.54 6.34
CA MET A 9 -1.21 -17.76 7.54
C MET A 9 -2.65 -17.97 8.03
N ALA A 10 -3.62 -18.05 7.11
CA ALA A 10 -5.04 -18.29 7.39
C ALA A 10 -5.37 -19.76 7.68
N GLY A 11 -4.40 -20.67 7.58
CA GLY A 11 -4.61 -22.10 7.82
C GLY A 11 -5.46 -22.80 6.74
N ILE A 12 -5.49 -22.27 5.53
CA ILE A 12 -6.20 -22.87 4.38
C ILE A 12 -5.31 -23.98 3.81
N ALA A 13 -5.56 -25.23 4.23
CA ALA A 13 -4.71 -26.37 3.88
C ALA A 13 -4.81 -26.79 2.41
N ASP A 14 -5.97 -26.60 1.79
CA ASP A 14 -6.24 -26.95 0.39
C ASP A 14 -6.99 -25.80 -0.29
N PRO A 15 -6.26 -24.74 -0.69
CA PRO A 15 -6.88 -23.58 -1.29
C PRO A 15 -7.54 -23.94 -2.63
N PRO A 16 -8.80 -23.52 -2.86
CA PRO A 16 -9.51 -23.82 -4.09
C PRO A 16 -8.83 -23.16 -5.29
N PRO A 17 -8.89 -23.77 -6.48
CA PRO A 17 -8.53 -23.09 -7.71
C PRO A 17 -9.52 -21.95 -7.96
N VAL A 18 -9.01 -20.76 -8.22
CA VAL A 18 -9.82 -19.56 -8.47
C VAL A 18 -9.35 -18.90 -9.76
N ASP A 19 -10.29 -18.66 -10.67
CA ASP A 19 -10.01 -17.93 -11.90
C ASP A 19 -9.88 -16.43 -11.61
N ARG A 20 -8.78 -15.83 -12.08
CA ARG A 20 -8.60 -14.39 -12.01
C ARG A 20 -9.61 -13.67 -12.92
N ILE A 21 -10.34 -12.72 -12.37
CA ILE A 21 -11.27 -11.87 -13.11
C ILE A 21 -10.52 -10.71 -13.77
N ARG A 22 -9.79 -9.91 -12.95
CA ARG A 22 -8.93 -8.83 -13.44
C ARG A 22 -7.88 -8.43 -12.41
N ILE A 23 -6.83 -7.77 -12.85
CA ILE A 23 -5.89 -7.05 -11.98
C ILE A 23 -6.56 -5.75 -11.51
N VAL A 24 -6.28 -5.32 -10.29
CA VAL A 24 -6.76 -4.07 -9.70
C VAL A 24 -5.61 -3.13 -9.39
N THR A 25 -5.87 -1.84 -9.48
CA THR A 25 -4.93 -0.79 -9.07
C THR A 25 -5.02 -0.56 -7.57
N LEU A 26 -4.05 0.16 -6.99
CA LEU A 26 -4.01 0.39 -5.54
C LEU A 26 -5.21 1.23 -5.04
N ASP A 27 -5.63 2.21 -5.82
CA ASP A 27 -6.78 3.07 -5.53
C ASP A 27 -8.13 2.34 -5.61
N GLU A 28 -8.26 1.32 -6.48
CA GLU A 28 -9.45 0.47 -6.56
C GLU A 28 -9.46 -0.66 -5.51
N TRP A 29 -8.29 -1.01 -4.98
CA TRP A 29 -8.11 -2.24 -4.23
C TRP A 29 -9.09 -2.39 -3.06
N ALA A 30 -9.27 -1.34 -2.25
CA ALA A 30 -10.14 -1.40 -1.09
C ALA A 30 -11.61 -1.55 -1.48
N SER A 31 -12.09 -0.77 -2.47
CA SER A 31 -13.49 -0.83 -2.92
C SER A 31 -13.83 -2.17 -3.56
N VAL A 32 -12.97 -2.68 -4.45
CA VAL A 32 -13.16 -3.98 -5.10
C VAL A 32 -13.14 -5.12 -4.08
N ARG A 33 -12.29 -5.02 -3.04
CA ARG A 33 -12.23 -6.00 -1.96
C ARG A 33 -13.53 -6.01 -1.14
N VAL A 34 -14.04 -4.82 -0.80
CA VAL A 34 -15.31 -4.66 -0.06
C VAL A 34 -16.47 -5.24 -0.87
N ASP A 35 -16.57 -4.91 -2.15
CA ASP A 35 -17.63 -5.43 -3.03
C ASP A 35 -17.60 -6.96 -3.11
N CYS A 36 -16.43 -7.54 -3.36
CA CYS A 36 -16.26 -8.99 -3.44
C CYS A 36 -16.64 -9.70 -2.13
N LEU A 37 -16.24 -9.17 -0.97
CA LEU A 37 -16.58 -9.75 0.33
C LEU A 37 -18.08 -9.64 0.62
N ASN A 38 -18.71 -8.53 0.27
CA ASN A 38 -20.16 -8.35 0.40
C ASN A 38 -20.94 -9.32 -0.49
N GLU A 39 -20.49 -9.55 -1.73
CA GLU A 39 -21.06 -10.57 -2.63
C GLU A 39 -20.91 -11.99 -2.07
N ALA A 40 -19.81 -12.25 -1.35
CA ALA A 40 -19.59 -13.51 -0.65
C ALA A 40 -20.40 -13.65 0.67
N GLY A 41 -21.18 -12.62 1.03
CA GLY A 41 -22.05 -12.62 2.22
C GLY A 41 -21.38 -12.14 3.51
N PHE A 42 -20.20 -11.51 3.41
CA PHE A 42 -19.49 -10.92 4.55
C PHE A 42 -19.62 -9.40 4.49
N PRO A 43 -20.33 -8.75 5.45
CA PRO A 43 -20.52 -7.30 5.44
C PRO A 43 -19.20 -6.59 5.73
N ALA A 44 -18.51 -6.22 4.66
CA ALA A 44 -17.25 -5.48 4.69
C ALA A 44 -17.51 -3.98 4.41
N TYR A 45 -16.62 -3.13 4.89
CA TYR A 45 -16.66 -1.67 4.69
C TYR A 45 -15.25 -1.10 4.61
N ILE A 46 -15.13 0.14 4.10
CA ILE A 46 -13.89 0.91 4.17
C ILE A 46 -14.01 1.82 5.40
N ASP A 47 -13.05 1.73 6.32
CA ASP A 47 -13.02 2.55 7.52
C ASP A 47 -12.44 3.97 7.24
N GLU A 48 -12.41 4.81 8.27
CA GLU A 48 -11.94 6.20 8.19
C GLU A 48 -10.44 6.30 7.78
N THR A 49 -9.68 5.22 7.91
CA THR A 49 -8.26 5.15 7.51
C THR A 49 -8.07 4.65 6.09
N GLY A 50 -9.15 4.24 5.40
CA GLY A 50 -9.12 3.61 4.08
C GLY A 50 -8.87 2.09 4.12
N ALA A 51 -8.79 1.49 5.29
CA ALA A 51 -8.61 0.05 5.45
C ALA A 51 -9.95 -0.70 5.28
N VAL A 52 -9.85 -1.94 4.79
CA VAL A 52 -11.01 -2.82 4.71
C VAL A 52 -11.28 -3.44 6.06
N GLY A 53 -12.39 -3.04 6.67
CA GLY A 53 -12.92 -3.56 7.92
C GLY A 53 -14.07 -4.52 7.71
N MET A 54 -14.36 -5.31 8.73
CA MET A 54 -15.54 -6.18 8.79
C MET A 54 -16.01 -6.39 10.24
N ASP A 55 -17.30 -6.39 10.45
CA ASP A 55 -17.91 -6.73 11.73
C ASP A 55 -18.26 -8.22 11.78
N PHE A 56 -17.52 -8.98 12.58
CA PHE A 56 -17.82 -10.39 12.78
C PHE A 56 -19.04 -10.56 13.70
N ALA A 57 -20.01 -11.34 13.24
CA ALA A 57 -21.13 -11.75 14.09
C ALA A 57 -20.74 -12.83 15.12
N SER A 58 -19.73 -13.66 14.79
CA SER A 58 -19.18 -14.67 15.74
C SER A 58 -17.78 -15.12 15.31
N PRO A 59 -16.95 -15.61 16.26
CA PRO A 59 -15.63 -16.19 15.95
C PRO A 59 -15.66 -17.41 15.02
N ASP A 60 -16.80 -18.12 14.98
CA ASP A 60 -16.96 -19.32 14.13
C ASP A 60 -16.97 -18.99 12.63
N GLN A 61 -17.11 -17.72 12.27
CA GLN A 61 -17.10 -17.26 10.87
C GLN A 61 -15.70 -16.99 10.32
N THR A 62 -14.67 -16.98 11.18
CA THR A 62 -13.29 -16.58 10.80
C THR A 62 -12.77 -17.42 9.63
N SER A 63 -12.87 -18.75 9.68
CA SER A 63 -12.34 -19.62 8.61
C SER A 63 -13.10 -19.43 7.28
N ALA A 64 -14.40 -19.20 7.33
CA ALA A 64 -15.20 -18.94 6.13
C ALA A 64 -14.86 -17.57 5.54
N TYR A 65 -14.63 -16.57 6.38
CA TYR A 65 -14.17 -15.26 5.99
C TYR A 65 -12.76 -15.31 5.36
N ASP A 66 -11.83 -15.99 6.00
CA ASP A 66 -10.46 -16.15 5.48
C ASP A 66 -10.47 -16.78 4.09
N LEU A 67 -11.34 -17.79 3.88
CA LEU A 67 -11.53 -18.38 2.57
C LEU A 67 -12.11 -17.38 1.55
N ALA A 68 -13.08 -16.57 1.95
CA ALA A 68 -13.65 -15.53 1.08
C ALA A 68 -12.60 -14.47 0.73
N VAL A 69 -11.78 -14.04 1.71
CA VAL A 69 -10.64 -13.14 1.46
C VAL A 69 -9.67 -13.74 0.46
N TYR A 70 -9.30 -15.01 0.62
CA TYR A 70 -8.45 -15.73 -0.33
C TYR A 70 -9.03 -15.71 -1.74
N VAL A 71 -10.30 -16.05 -1.90
CA VAL A 71 -10.99 -16.05 -3.20
C VAL A 71 -10.99 -14.65 -3.82
N CYS A 72 -11.32 -13.62 -3.05
CA CYS A 72 -11.31 -12.23 -3.53
C CYS A 72 -9.90 -11.77 -3.93
N MET A 73 -8.86 -12.19 -3.19
CA MET A 73 -7.46 -11.90 -3.55
C MET A 73 -7.05 -12.57 -4.86
N ALA A 74 -7.52 -13.79 -5.08
CA ALA A 74 -7.22 -14.53 -6.29
C ALA A 74 -7.98 -14.00 -7.52
N GLN A 75 -9.24 -13.61 -7.35
CA GLN A 75 -10.07 -13.04 -8.41
C GLN A 75 -9.62 -11.64 -8.83
N TYR A 76 -9.20 -10.82 -7.86
CA TYR A 76 -8.83 -9.41 -8.03
C TYR A 76 -7.45 -9.13 -7.40
N PRO A 77 -6.38 -9.74 -7.95
CA PRO A 77 -5.04 -9.47 -7.44
C PRO A 77 -4.63 -8.02 -7.69
N LEU A 78 -3.92 -7.44 -6.72
CA LEU A 78 -3.27 -6.16 -6.91
C LEU A 78 -2.22 -6.28 -8.04
N ASP A 79 -2.00 -5.19 -8.77
CA ASP A 79 -0.95 -5.14 -9.79
C ASP A 79 0.39 -5.61 -9.18
N PRO A 80 1.03 -6.66 -9.73
CA PRO A 80 2.24 -7.24 -9.16
C PRO A 80 3.39 -6.23 -9.05
N ARG A 81 3.43 -5.20 -9.89
CA ARG A 81 4.42 -4.12 -9.85
C ARG A 81 4.48 -3.42 -8.49
N HIS A 82 3.39 -3.39 -7.70
CA HIS A 82 3.39 -2.86 -6.33
C HIS A 82 4.22 -3.69 -5.33
N SER A 83 4.55 -4.92 -5.65
CA SER A 83 5.33 -5.81 -4.80
C SER A 83 6.66 -6.26 -5.42
N GLU A 84 6.98 -5.80 -6.61
CA GLU A 84 8.26 -6.07 -7.25
C GLU A 84 9.38 -5.29 -6.57
N GLU A 85 10.55 -5.93 -6.42
CA GLU A 85 11.74 -5.27 -5.92
C GLU A 85 12.27 -4.29 -6.96
N LEU A 86 12.35 -3.01 -6.60
CA LEU A 86 12.83 -1.97 -7.52
C LEU A 86 14.34 -2.12 -7.79
N SER A 87 14.71 -2.05 -9.06
CA SER A 87 16.10 -1.97 -9.49
C SER A 87 16.76 -0.65 -9.04
N ALA A 88 18.08 -0.57 -9.10
CA ALA A 88 18.80 0.66 -8.75
C ALA A 88 18.39 1.86 -9.64
N ASP A 89 18.10 1.61 -10.92
CA ASP A 89 17.67 2.66 -11.85
C ASP A 89 16.25 3.14 -11.50
N GLN A 90 15.35 2.24 -11.16
CA GLN A 90 14.00 2.60 -10.69
C GLN A 90 14.04 3.35 -9.34
N LEU A 91 14.94 2.96 -8.44
CA LEU A 91 15.15 3.68 -7.18
C LEU A 91 15.73 5.09 -7.39
N ALA A 92 16.56 5.28 -8.41
CA ALA A 92 17.03 6.62 -8.78
C ALA A 92 15.87 7.50 -9.31
N ILE A 93 15.01 6.93 -10.17
CA ILE A 93 13.79 7.61 -10.66
C ILE A 93 12.87 7.94 -9.50
N TYR A 94 12.67 7.00 -8.58
CA TYR A 94 11.82 7.20 -7.39
C TYR A 94 12.37 8.33 -6.51
N TYR A 95 13.68 8.36 -6.27
CA TYR A 95 14.32 9.42 -5.49
C TYR A 95 14.12 10.81 -6.10
N ASP A 96 14.35 10.95 -7.42
CA ASP A 96 14.15 12.22 -8.13
C ASP A 96 12.68 12.64 -8.05
N TRP A 97 11.76 11.70 -8.23
CA TRP A 97 10.32 11.97 -8.11
C TRP A 97 9.92 12.46 -6.71
N LEU A 98 10.48 11.87 -5.64
CA LEU A 98 10.22 12.30 -4.27
C LEU A 98 10.69 13.73 -4.01
N LEU A 99 11.80 14.14 -4.60
CA LEU A 99 12.29 15.52 -4.47
C LEU A 99 11.40 16.51 -5.20
N GLU A 100 10.87 16.14 -6.36
CA GLU A 100 10.04 17.00 -7.21
C GLU A 100 8.60 17.12 -6.69
N HIS A 101 8.03 16.06 -6.12
CA HIS A 101 6.62 16.00 -5.73
C HIS A 101 6.40 16.20 -4.22
N PRO A 102 6.53 15.19 -3.33
CA PRO A 102 6.18 15.39 -1.93
C PRO A 102 7.06 16.41 -1.22
N VAL A 103 8.35 16.42 -1.47
CA VAL A 103 9.28 17.38 -0.84
C VAL A 103 8.94 18.82 -1.23
N THR A 104 8.65 19.06 -2.50
CA THR A 104 8.25 20.39 -3.01
C THR A 104 6.89 20.79 -2.45
N CYS A 105 5.91 19.90 -2.49
CA CYS A 105 4.57 20.11 -1.93
C CYS A 105 4.63 20.46 -0.43
N MET A 106 5.38 19.71 0.37
CA MET A 106 5.57 20.00 1.79
C MET A 106 6.16 21.40 2.03
N ARG A 107 7.17 21.80 1.26
CA ARG A 107 7.78 23.13 1.36
C ARG A 107 6.81 24.23 1.00
N GLU A 108 6.03 24.08 -0.07
CA GLU A 108 5.02 25.05 -0.50
C GLU A 108 3.90 25.23 0.52
N ARG A 109 3.59 24.17 1.26
CA ARG A 109 2.62 24.19 2.37
C ARG A 109 3.21 24.71 3.69
N GLY A 110 4.51 25.01 3.71
CA GLY A 110 5.20 25.57 4.89
C GLY A 110 5.59 24.50 5.93
N HIS A 111 5.55 23.22 5.57
CA HIS A 111 6.01 22.16 6.47
C HIS A 111 7.54 22.06 6.48
N PRO A 112 8.15 21.74 7.64
CA PRO A 112 9.57 21.48 7.72
C PRO A 112 9.93 20.20 6.94
N VAL A 113 11.01 20.25 6.18
CA VAL A 113 11.54 19.11 5.42
C VAL A 113 13.00 18.95 5.74
N ALA A 114 13.43 17.75 6.14
CA ALA A 114 14.85 17.43 6.33
C ALA A 114 15.62 17.58 5.00
N ASP A 115 16.93 17.79 5.11
CA ASP A 115 17.79 17.68 3.94
C ASP A 115 17.76 16.24 3.41
N PRO A 116 17.42 16.04 2.12
CA PRO A 116 17.34 14.69 1.56
C PRO A 116 18.68 13.95 1.70
N PRO A 117 18.67 12.64 1.97
CA PRO A 117 19.89 11.83 1.94
C PRO A 117 20.49 11.83 0.53
N THR A 118 21.73 11.43 0.39
CA THR A 118 22.29 11.20 -0.95
C THR A 118 21.60 9.99 -1.61
N LEU A 119 21.55 9.94 -2.94
CA LEU A 119 20.96 8.81 -3.67
C LEU A 119 21.51 7.43 -3.23
N PRO A 120 22.84 7.24 -3.06
CA PRO A 120 23.35 5.97 -2.53
C PRO A 120 22.80 5.61 -1.16
N THR A 121 22.72 6.60 -0.24
CA THR A 121 22.17 6.40 1.11
C THR A 121 20.67 6.08 1.06
N PHE A 122 19.93 6.74 0.17
CA PHE A 122 18.51 6.43 -0.05
C PHE A 122 18.32 4.98 -0.52
N ILE A 123 19.08 4.54 -1.52
CA ILE A 123 19.01 3.17 -2.06
C ILE A 123 19.35 2.13 -0.96
N GLU A 124 20.39 2.39 -0.17
CA GLU A 124 20.79 1.51 0.94
C GLU A 124 19.67 1.40 1.99
N ASN A 125 19.11 2.51 2.42
CA ASN A 125 18.02 2.55 3.40
C ASN A 125 16.77 1.85 2.86
N TYR A 126 16.36 2.16 1.63
CA TYR A 126 15.20 1.53 1.00
C TYR A 126 15.33 0.00 0.94
N ARG A 127 16.49 -0.51 0.55
CA ARG A 127 16.75 -1.96 0.51
C ARG A 127 16.77 -2.62 1.88
N ALA A 128 17.15 -1.87 2.92
CA ALA A 128 17.18 -2.37 4.28
C ALA A 128 15.80 -2.39 4.95
N THR A 129 14.95 -1.40 4.67
CA THR A 129 13.69 -1.16 5.40
C THR A 129 12.43 -1.30 4.55
N GLY A 130 12.54 -1.11 3.22
CA GLY A 130 11.39 -0.96 2.32
C GLY A 130 10.68 0.39 2.47
N GLU A 131 11.21 1.31 3.28
CA GLU A 131 10.54 2.55 3.64
C GLU A 131 11.22 3.78 3.04
N VAL A 132 10.40 4.80 2.77
CA VAL A 132 10.82 6.11 2.25
C VAL A 132 10.50 7.16 3.31
N ASN A 133 11.38 7.32 4.30
CA ASN A 133 11.09 8.13 5.50
C ASN A 133 11.94 9.40 5.65
N PHE A 134 12.67 9.83 4.63
CA PHE A 134 13.60 10.95 4.82
C PHE A 134 12.95 12.31 5.11
N PHE A 135 11.65 12.48 4.90
CA PHE A 135 10.95 13.71 5.28
C PHE A 135 10.36 13.66 6.69
N ALA A 136 10.23 12.49 7.31
CA ALA A 136 9.70 12.37 8.67
C ALA A 136 10.69 12.85 9.76
N ASP A 137 11.99 12.76 9.49
CA ASP A 137 13.04 13.08 10.47
C ASP A 137 13.10 14.58 10.86
N ALA A 138 12.48 15.47 10.07
CA ALA A 138 12.43 16.90 10.34
C ALA A 138 11.13 17.36 11.01
N LEU A 139 10.18 16.46 11.25
CA LEU A 139 8.89 16.84 11.79
C LEU A 139 9.00 17.23 13.26
N PRO A 140 8.39 18.37 13.70
CA PRO A 140 8.42 18.81 15.07
C PRO A 140 7.73 17.81 16.00
N PRO A 141 8.30 17.46 17.16
CA PRO A 141 7.67 16.59 18.13
C PRO A 141 6.26 17.04 18.50
N GLY A 142 5.29 16.14 18.36
CA GLY A 142 3.88 16.37 18.69
C GLY A 142 3.04 16.97 17.55
N GLN A 143 3.62 17.25 16.39
CA GLN A 143 2.91 17.73 15.20
C GLN A 143 2.98 16.71 14.04
N GLU A 144 3.65 15.59 14.22
CA GLU A 144 3.90 14.59 13.16
C GLU A 144 2.59 14.09 12.54
N ALA A 145 1.61 13.76 13.37
CA ALA A 145 0.33 13.22 12.90
C ALA A 145 -0.49 14.25 12.10
N GLU A 146 -0.51 15.50 12.52
CA GLU A 146 -1.20 16.60 11.84
C GLU A 146 -0.55 16.88 10.48
N ILE A 147 0.78 17.01 10.46
CA ILE A 147 1.54 17.27 9.23
C ILE A 147 1.39 16.09 8.25
N MET A 148 1.54 14.86 8.73
CA MET A 148 1.38 13.68 7.87
C MET A 148 -0.05 13.56 7.32
N SER A 149 -1.06 13.89 8.11
CA SER A 149 -2.44 13.93 7.62
C SER A 149 -2.63 14.97 6.50
N ASP A 150 -2.05 16.16 6.65
CA ASP A 150 -2.10 17.20 5.62
C ASP A 150 -1.36 16.79 4.35
N VAL A 151 -0.19 16.15 4.50
CA VAL A 151 0.61 15.64 3.37
C VAL A 151 -0.15 14.57 2.60
N LEU A 152 -0.72 13.56 3.29
CA LEU A 152 -1.48 12.49 2.66
C LEU A 152 -2.75 12.96 1.95
N GLN A 153 -3.34 14.08 2.41
CA GLN A 153 -4.55 14.63 1.78
C GLN A 153 -4.26 15.51 0.56
N HIS A 154 -3.07 16.11 0.47
CA HIS A 154 -2.82 17.19 -0.48
C HIS A 154 -1.57 17.02 -1.34
N CYS A 155 -0.69 16.09 -1.00
CA CYS A 155 0.54 15.84 -1.74
C CYS A 155 0.51 14.43 -2.33
N GLU A 156 1.07 14.29 -3.53
CA GLU A 156 1.36 12.97 -4.08
C GLU A 156 2.54 12.38 -3.29
N THR A 157 2.36 11.22 -2.65
CA THR A 157 3.37 10.60 -1.80
C THR A 157 4.05 9.38 -2.43
N GLU A 158 3.47 8.86 -3.51
CA GLU A 158 3.99 7.72 -4.26
C GLU A 158 3.95 8.00 -5.77
N PRO A 159 4.98 7.61 -6.53
CA PRO A 159 4.96 7.78 -7.97
C PRO A 159 3.95 6.82 -8.62
N PRO A 160 3.29 7.25 -9.70
CA PRO A 160 2.55 6.33 -10.56
C PRO A 160 3.44 5.19 -11.06
N LEU A 161 2.91 3.97 -11.18
CA LEU A 161 3.68 2.80 -11.62
C LEU A 161 4.35 3.01 -12.98
N GLU A 162 3.70 3.75 -13.88
CA GLU A 162 4.21 4.08 -15.20
C GLU A 162 5.53 4.87 -15.13
N VAL A 163 5.70 5.70 -14.11
CA VAL A 163 6.94 6.45 -13.89
C VAL A 163 8.12 5.51 -13.58
N LEU A 164 7.85 4.42 -12.84
CA LEU A 164 8.88 3.46 -12.42
C LEU A 164 9.11 2.34 -13.44
N PHE A 165 8.09 1.93 -14.21
CA PHE A 165 8.13 0.70 -15.00
C PHE A 165 8.05 0.89 -16.52
N ASP A 166 7.54 2.01 -17.03
CA ASP A 166 7.27 2.20 -18.46
C ASP A 166 8.36 3.01 -19.19
N ARG A 167 9.65 2.84 -18.83
CA ARG A 167 10.79 3.50 -19.48
C ARG A 167 11.67 2.53 -20.25
#